data_64b6b49427e0c2d83413b6e8b85fb95c
#
_entry.id   64b6b49427e0c2d83413b6e8b85fb95c
#
_cell.length_a   1.000
_cell.length_b   1.000
_cell.length_c   1.000
_cell.angle_alpha   90.00
_cell.angle_beta   90.00
_cell.angle_gamma   90.00
#
_symmetry.space_group_name_H-M   'P 1'
#
loop_
_entity.id
_entity.type
_entity.pdbx_description
1 polymer ?
#
loop_
_entity_poly.entity_id
_entity_poly.type
_entity_poly.pdbx_seq_one_letter_code
_entity_poly.pdbx_strand_id
1 'polypeptide(L)'
;MKRNRTGFTLIELLIALAILALVAVLGYRALSSLTDSEAELNAEAQHWRALDALFARLEADMREALPREVRTGNGKEPAWLGEIDGAGNAMLRFSRAGPEFAAEPGSAGQRIGYRLRDGAIEILYWPRLDQPATVSPQAYALAGRIAAFRVSYLDARGNWLERWPLLGESPVPRAVRVGITLAGGEQIERWLALR
;
A
#
# COMPACT_ATOMS: atom_id res chain seq x y z
N MET A 1 -40.60 -20.23 -69.98
CA MET A 1 -39.74 -20.81 -68.91
C MET A 1 -40.43 -20.62 -67.56
N LYS A 2 -40.91 -21.67 -66.88
CA LYS A 2 -41.47 -21.59 -65.55
C LYS A 2 -40.31 -21.65 -64.55
N ARG A 3 -40.08 -20.55 -63.81
CA ARG A 3 -39.17 -20.54 -62.70
C ARG A 3 -39.77 -21.33 -61.55
N ASN A 4 -39.20 -22.48 -61.20
CA ASN A 4 -39.54 -23.20 -59.98
C ASN A 4 -39.15 -22.37 -58.81
N ARG A 5 -40.11 -21.90 -58.04
CA ARG A 5 -39.89 -21.28 -56.74
C ARG A 5 -39.85 -22.42 -55.71
N THR A 6 -38.65 -22.83 -55.32
CA THR A 6 -38.47 -23.70 -54.16
C THR A 6 -38.67 -22.86 -52.89
N GLY A 7 -39.71 -23.17 -52.13
CA GLY A 7 -39.94 -22.59 -50.81
C GLY A 7 -39.04 -23.23 -49.77
N PHE A 8 -38.68 -22.46 -48.72
CA PHE A 8 -37.94 -22.99 -47.57
C PHE A 8 -38.76 -24.07 -46.84
N THR A 9 -38.08 -25.13 -46.42
CA THR A 9 -38.69 -26.18 -45.60
C THR A 9 -38.69 -25.76 -44.12
N LEU A 10 -39.66 -26.24 -43.35
CA LEU A 10 -39.73 -25.99 -41.90
C LEU A 10 -38.46 -26.48 -41.15
N ILE A 11 -37.89 -27.58 -41.64
CA ILE A 11 -36.67 -28.16 -41.06
C ILE A 11 -35.44 -27.27 -41.30
N GLU A 12 -35.31 -26.64 -42.47
CA GLU A 12 -34.24 -25.67 -42.75
C GLU A 12 -34.31 -24.47 -41.85
N LEU A 13 -35.52 -23.96 -41.57
CA LEU A 13 -35.72 -22.85 -40.63
C LEU A 13 -35.31 -23.24 -39.21
N LEU A 14 -35.69 -24.45 -38.74
CA LEU A 14 -35.32 -24.94 -37.42
C LEU A 14 -33.81 -25.12 -37.27
N ILE A 15 -33.13 -25.67 -38.28
CA ILE A 15 -31.69 -25.83 -38.28
C ILE A 15 -30.99 -24.44 -38.25
N ALA A 16 -31.45 -23.50 -39.06
CA ALA A 16 -30.89 -22.13 -39.09
C ALA A 16 -31.04 -21.45 -37.74
N LEU A 17 -32.22 -21.57 -37.09
CA LEU A 17 -32.42 -21.01 -35.74
C LEU A 17 -31.56 -21.71 -34.69
N ALA A 18 -31.37 -23.03 -34.77
CA ALA A 18 -30.51 -23.75 -33.84
C ALA A 18 -29.03 -23.32 -33.98
N ILE A 19 -28.54 -23.15 -35.21
CA ILE A 19 -27.20 -22.65 -35.48
C ILE A 19 -27.04 -21.19 -34.97
N LEU A 20 -28.03 -20.33 -35.24
CA LEU A 20 -28.01 -18.94 -34.77
C LEU A 20 -27.98 -18.87 -33.24
N ALA A 21 -28.78 -19.70 -32.56
CA ALA A 21 -28.80 -19.78 -31.10
C ALA A 21 -27.42 -20.24 -30.55
N LEU A 22 -26.81 -21.23 -31.18
CA LEU A 22 -25.48 -21.72 -30.81
C LEU A 22 -24.41 -20.61 -30.96
N VAL A 23 -24.40 -19.93 -32.09
CA VAL A 23 -23.46 -18.81 -32.35
C VAL A 23 -23.68 -17.67 -31.35
N ALA A 24 -24.94 -17.34 -31.04
CA ALA A 24 -25.24 -16.31 -30.04
C ALA A 24 -24.73 -16.69 -28.64
N VAL A 25 -24.91 -17.95 -28.22
CA VAL A 25 -24.39 -18.43 -26.92
C VAL A 25 -22.87 -18.43 -26.89
N LEU A 26 -22.21 -18.85 -27.96
CA LEU A 26 -20.73 -18.81 -28.04
C LEU A 26 -20.19 -17.37 -28.02
N GLY A 27 -20.85 -16.49 -28.78
CA GLY A 27 -20.49 -15.05 -28.79
C GLY A 27 -20.66 -14.40 -27.41
N TYR A 28 -21.77 -14.70 -26.73
CA TYR A 28 -21.98 -14.20 -25.35
C TYR A 28 -20.92 -14.71 -24.38
N ARG A 29 -20.60 -16.02 -24.43
CA ARG A 29 -19.55 -16.59 -23.56
C ARG A 29 -18.17 -15.98 -23.82
N ALA A 30 -17.82 -15.75 -25.08
CA ALA A 30 -16.56 -15.10 -25.43
C ALA A 30 -16.50 -13.66 -24.89
N LEU A 31 -17.57 -12.91 -25.03
CA LEU A 31 -17.65 -11.55 -24.51
C LEU A 31 -17.58 -11.52 -22.98
N SER A 32 -18.32 -12.40 -22.30
CA SER A 32 -18.27 -12.51 -20.84
C SER A 32 -16.86 -12.83 -20.35
N SER A 33 -16.17 -13.78 -20.97
CA SER A 33 -14.80 -14.13 -20.62
C SER A 33 -13.82 -12.95 -20.79
N LEU A 34 -14.01 -12.13 -21.82
CA LEU A 34 -13.19 -10.93 -22.03
C LEU A 34 -13.43 -9.88 -20.94
N THR A 35 -14.69 -9.62 -20.58
CA THR A 35 -15.02 -8.66 -19.52
C THR A 35 -14.50 -9.11 -18.14
N ASP A 36 -14.59 -10.40 -17.83
CA ASP A 36 -14.08 -10.97 -16.59
C ASP A 36 -12.55 -10.84 -16.51
N SER A 37 -11.85 -11.15 -17.61
CA SER A 37 -10.39 -11.00 -17.70
C SER A 37 -9.95 -9.53 -17.60
N GLU A 38 -10.68 -8.61 -18.19
CA GLU A 38 -10.40 -7.16 -18.07
C GLU A 38 -10.57 -6.68 -16.63
N ALA A 39 -11.61 -7.13 -15.92
CA ALA A 39 -11.84 -6.78 -14.53
C ALA A 39 -10.69 -7.27 -13.62
N GLU A 40 -10.23 -8.52 -13.84
CA GLU A 40 -9.12 -9.10 -13.09
C GLU A 40 -7.80 -8.34 -13.33
N LEU A 41 -7.47 -8.04 -14.59
CA LEU A 41 -6.29 -7.26 -14.95
C LEU A 41 -6.32 -5.83 -14.35
N ASN A 42 -7.49 -5.20 -14.35
CA ASN A 42 -7.65 -3.88 -13.74
C ASN A 42 -7.47 -3.92 -12.23
N ALA A 43 -7.99 -4.94 -11.55
CA ALA A 43 -7.82 -5.12 -10.10
C ALA A 43 -6.35 -5.33 -9.73
N GLU A 44 -5.63 -6.15 -10.51
CA GLU A 44 -4.20 -6.39 -10.31
C GLU A 44 -3.38 -5.11 -10.58
N ALA A 45 -3.67 -4.39 -11.66
CA ALA A 45 -3.02 -3.12 -11.96
C ALA A 45 -3.26 -2.06 -10.87
N GLN A 46 -4.44 -2.02 -10.27
CA GLN A 46 -4.73 -1.14 -9.14
C GLN A 46 -3.93 -1.52 -7.90
N HIS A 47 -3.78 -2.79 -7.62
CA HIS A 47 -2.96 -3.28 -6.52
C HIS A 47 -1.49 -2.83 -6.66
N TRP A 48 -0.89 -3.03 -7.83
CA TRP A 48 0.49 -2.60 -8.10
C TRP A 48 0.66 -1.08 -8.01
N ARG A 49 -0.30 -0.29 -8.52
CA ARG A 49 -0.28 1.18 -8.35
C ARG A 49 -0.36 1.60 -6.88
N ALA A 50 -1.14 0.90 -6.06
CA ALA A 50 -1.20 1.19 -4.62
C ALA A 50 0.14 0.91 -3.92
N LEU A 51 0.84 -0.16 -4.30
CA LEU A 51 2.18 -0.47 -3.79
C LEU A 51 3.22 0.57 -4.22
N ASP A 52 3.21 0.98 -5.47
CA ASP A 52 4.11 2.05 -5.97
C ASP A 52 3.85 3.37 -5.24
N ALA A 53 2.58 3.73 -5.06
CA ALA A 53 2.20 4.91 -4.30
C ALA A 53 2.64 4.84 -2.83
N LEU A 54 2.53 3.66 -2.20
CA LEU A 54 3.01 3.43 -0.84
C LEU A 54 4.53 3.67 -0.75
N PHE A 55 5.33 3.09 -1.65
CA PHE A 55 6.79 3.27 -1.63
C PHE A 55 7.19 4.72 -1.92
N ALA A 56 6.56 5.37 -2.90
CA ALA A 56 6.78 6.78 -3.18
C ALA A 56 6.44 7.66 -1.98
N ARG A 57 5.37 7.32 -1.27
CA ARG A 57 4.97 7.99 -0.03
C ARG A 57 5.98 7.79 1.09
N LEU A 58 6.39 6.55 1.36
CA LEU A 58 7.42 6.24 2.35
C LEU A 58 8.71 7.02 2.07
N GLU A 59 9.15 7.05 0.82
CA GLU A 59 10.35 7.77 0.42
C GLU A 59 10.22 9.28 0.66
N ALA A 60 9.12 9.87 0.25
CA ALA A 60 8.85 11.30 0.44
C ALA A 60 8.84 11.67 1.93
N ASP A 61 8.11 10.91 2.75
CA ASP A 61 8.00 11.16 4.19
C ASP A 61 9.33 10.98 4.92
N MET A 62 10.10 9.96 4.57
CA MET A 62 11.38 9.68 5.19
C MET A 62 12.45 10.70 4.80
N ARG A 63 12.42 11.25 3.59
CA ARG A 63 13.31 12.35 3.17
C ARG A 63 13.10 13.64 3.95
N GLU A 64 11.88 13.85 4.43
CA GLU A 64 11.51 15.01 5.25
C GLU A 64 11.68 14.74 6.76
N ALA A 65 12.32 13.64 7.15
CA ALA A 65 12.53 13.31 8.55
C ALA A 65 13.36 14.37 9.28
N LEU A 66 12.91 14.73 10.47
CA LEU A 66 13.55 15.73 11.34
C LEU A 66 14.17 15.06 12.57
N PRO A 67 15.37 15.48 13.00
CA PRO A 67 16.00 15.01 14.23
C PRO A 67 15.39 15.67 15.48
N ARG A 68 14.05 15.75 15.55
CA ARG A 68 13.31 16.39 16.63
C ARG A 68 12.57 15.38 17.49
N GLU A 69 13.00 15.25 18.74
CA GLU A 69 12.25 14.54 19.78
C GLU A 69 10.88 15.16 19.98
N VAL A 70 9.90 14.33 20.35
CA VAL A 70 8.55 14.78 20.70
C VAL A 70 8.30 14.59 22.19
N ARG A 71 7.49 15.50 22.76
CA ARG A 71 6.99 15.35 24.12
C ARG A 71 5.67 14.60 24.07
N THR A 72 5.61 13.53 24.86
CA THR A 72 4.38 12.77 25.07
C THR A 72 3.95 12.88 26.52
N GLY A 73 2.74 12.47 26.85
CA GLY A 73 2.30 12.45 28.25
C GLY A 73 3.13 11.55 29.16
N ASN A 74 3.89 10.61 28.58
CA ASN A 74 4.77 9.68 29.31
C ASN A 74 6.25 10.12 29.31
N GLY A 75 6.57 11.32 28.81
CA GLY A 75 7.94 11.82 28.70
C GLY A 75 8.35 12.22 27.30
N LYS A 76 9.63 12.04 26.97
CA LYS A 76 10.16 12.30 25.63
C LYS A 76 10.24 11.02 24.83
N GLU A 77 9.89 11.11 23.57
CA GLU A 77 10.02 10.04 22.59
C GLU A 77 11.05 10.46 21.51
N PRO A 78 11.93 9.54 21.05
CA PRO A 78 12.93 9.85 20.04
C PRO A 78 12.34 10.43 18.76
N ALA A 79 13.17 11.18 18.03
CA ALA A 79 12.81 11.73 16.72
C ALA A 79 12.36 10.64 15.75
N TRP A 80 13.03 9.50 15.78
CA TRP A 80 12.69 8.29 15.04
C TRP A 80 12.60 7.11 16.01
N LEU A 81 11.51 6.34 15.93
CA LEU A 81 11.30 5.13 16.72
C LEU A 81 10.89 4.01 15.79
N GLY A 82 11.68 2.95 15.77
CA GLY A 82 11.42 1.72 15.03
C GLY A 82 11.32 0.54 15.99
N GLU A 83 10.17 -0.11 16.01
CA GLU A 83 9.84 -1.22 16.89
C GLU A 83 9.34 -2.42 16.06
N ILE A 84 9.27 -3.57 16.68
CA ILE A 84 8.67 -4.78 16.13
C ILE A 84 7.48 -5.14 17.03
N ASP A 85 6.32 -5.34 16.43
CA ASP A 85 5.11 -5.76 17.14
C ASP A 85 5.15 -7.24 17.56
N GLY A 86 4.13 -7.70 18.28
CA GLY A 86 4.02 -9.10 18.74
C GLY A 86 3.87 -10.14 17.60
N ALA A 87 3.56 -9.71 16.38
CA ALA A 87 3.48 -10.56 15.19
C ALA A 87 4.77 -10.54 14.34
N GLY A 88 5.79 -9.78 14.77
CA GLY A 88 7.07 -9.67 14.08
C GLY A 88 7.07 -8.64 12.96
N ASN A 89 6.03 -7.80 12.86
CA ASN A 89 5.96 -6.72 11.87
C ASN A 89 6.55 -5.43 12.42
N ALA A 90 7.10 -4.63 11.51
CA ALA A 90 7.63 -3.32 11.85
C ALA A 90 6.50 -2.34 12.21
N MET A 91 6.77 -1.54 13.25
CA MET A 91 6.01 -0.36 13.60
C MET A 91 7.00 0.80 13.74
N LEU A 92 6.86 1.81 12.89
CA LEU A 92 7.76 2.95 12.93
C LEU A 92 6.98 4.26 13.11
N ARG A 93 7.62 5.20 13.81
CA ARG A 93 7.11 6.55 14.06
C ARG A 93 8.26 7.52 13.94
N PHE A 94 8.08 8.67 13.30
CA PHE A 94 9.12 9.69 13.20
C PHE A 94 8.53 11.09 13.05
N SER A 95 9.35 12.07 13.36
CA SER A 95 9.05 13.49 13.13
C SER A 95 9.46 13.86 11.72
N ARG A 96 8.56 14.52 10.96
CA ARG A 96 8.87 15.04 9.62
C ARG A 96 8.61 16.54 9.52
N ALA A 97 9.25 17.19 8.54
CA ALA A 97 9.00 18.58 8.20
C ALA A 97 7.64 18.75 7.51
N GLY A 98 7.02 19.91 7.70
CA GLY A 98 5.76 20.29 7.08
C GLY A 98 4.56 19.46 7.55
N PRO A 99 3.40 20.10 7.74
CA PRO A 99 2.13 19.38 7.93
C PRO A 99 1.60 18.92 6.58
N GLU A 100 1.09 17.71 6.49
CA GLU A 100 0.35 17.25 5.32
C GLU A 100 -1.11 17.72 5.36
N PHE A 101 -1.70 17.71 6.55
CA PHE A 101 -3.01 18.27 6.82
C PHE A 101 -2.85 19.57 7.60
N ALA A 102 -3.88 20.43 7.55
CA ALA A 102 -3.91 21.70 8.25
C ALA A 102 -3.64 21.50 9.75
N ALA A 103 -2.35 21.46 10.10
CA ALA A 103 -1.92 21.57 11.47
C ALA A 103 -2.06 23.04 11.90
N GLU A 104 -2.09 23.30 13.19
CA GLU A 104 -2.16 24.67 13.70
C GLU A 104 -1.09 25.56 13.04
N PRO A 105 -1.43 26.81 12.69
CA PRO A 105 -0.48 27.75 12.15
C PRO A 105 0.77 27.83 13.05
N GLY A 106 1.96 27.62 12.48
CA GLY A 106 3.23 27.62 13.23
C GLY A 106 3.73 26.24 13.65
N SER A 107 3.06 25.15 13.30
CA SER A 107 3.58 23.80 13.51
C SER A 107 4.84 23.58 12.67
N ALA A 108 5.99 23.39 13.33
CA ALA A 108 7.29 23.16 12.68
C ALA A 108 7.49 21.70 12.21
N GLY A 109 6.44 20.91 12.10
CA GLY A 109 6.50 19.51 11.66
C GLY A 109 5.31 18.70 12.15
N GLN A 110 5.30 17.44 11.75
CA GLN A 110 4.25 16.47 12.08
C GLN A 110 4.86 15.16 12.58
N ARG A 111 4.20 14.50 13.53
CA ARG A 111 4.49 13.13 13.91
C ARG A 111 3.66 12.20 13.04
N ILE A 112 4.32 11.28 12.36
CA ILE A 112 3.69 10.24 11.55
C ILE A 112 4.24 8.87 11.90
N GLY A 113 3.56 7.82 11.45
CA GLY A 113 4.04 6.45 11.60
C GLY A 113 3.47 5.52 10.55
N TYR A 114 4.01 4.33 10.51
CA TYR A 114 3.56 3.24 9.62
C TYR A 114 3.50 1.94 10.38
N ARG A 115 2.49 1.15 10.12
CA ARG A 115 2.33 -0.21 10.68
C ARG A 115 1.56 -1.10 9.73
N LEU A 116 1.70 -2.40 9.90
CA LEU A 116 0.80 -3.39 9.31
C LEU A 116 -0.36 -3.65 10.24
N ARG A 117 -1.59 -3.58 9.74
CA ARG A 117 -2.80 -3.96 10.46
C ARG A 117 -3.82 -4.55 9.51
N ASP A 118 -4.43 -5.67 9.89
CA ASP A 118 -5.48 -6.35 9.12
C ASP A 118 -5.12 -6.58 7.64
N GLY A 119 -3.85 -6.93 7.37
CA GLY A 119 -3.34 -7.18 6.01
C GLY A 119 -3.13 -5.92 5.17
N ALA A 120 -3.16 -4.73 5.78
CA ALA A 120 -2.89 -3.46 5.10
C ALA A 120 -1.82 -2.65 5.82
N ILE A 121 -0.95 -1.97 5.05
CA ILE A 121 -0.06 -0.95 5.62
C ILE A 121 -0.88 0.32 5.82
N GLU A 122 -0.90 0.78 7.06
CA GLU A 122 -1.52 2.03 7.48
C GLU A 122 -0.47 3.10 7.72
N ILE A 123 -0.78 4.33 7.30
CA ILE A 123 -0.11 5.53 7.79
C ILE A 123 -0.87 6.08 8.99
N LEU A 124 -0.12 6.53 9.99
CA LEU A 124 -0.60 7.09 11.24
C LEU A 124 -0.26 8.57 11.29
N TYR A 125 -1.25 9.41 11.56
CA TYR A 125 -1.08 10.85 11.73
C TYR A 125 -1.45 11.28 13.13
N TRP A 126 -0.51 11.96 13.80
CA TRP A 126 -0.82 12.65 15.03
C TRP A 126 -1.18 14.11 14.75
N PRO A 127 -2.21 14.68 15.40
CA PRO A 127 -2.66 16.04 15.12
C PRO A 127 -1.61 17.11 15.48
N ARG A 128 -0.70 16.80 16.38
CA ARG A 128 0.39 17.70 16.81
C ARG A 128 1.70 16.94 16.87
N LEU A 129 2.82 17.67 16.83
CA LEU A 129 4.13 17.06 17.02
C LEU A 129 4.31 16.63 18.48
N ASP A 130 4.12 17.54 19.43
CA ASP A 130 4.09 17.25 20.87
C ASP A 130 2.65 16.90 21.31
N GLN A 131 2.47 15.80 22.04
CA GLN A 131 1.14 15.20 22.24
C GLN A 131 0.88 14.84 23.71
N PRO A 132 -0.34 15.08 24.22
CA PRO A 132 -0.79 14.46 25.47
C PRO A 132 -0.87 12.93 25.33
N ALA A 133 -0.73 12.21 26.44
CA ALA A 133 -0.81 10.73 26.47
C ALA A 133 -2.12 10.14 25.92
N THR A 134 -3.18 10.94 25.93
CA THR A 134 -4.54 10.52 25.55
C THR A 134 -4.84 10.63 24.05
N VAL A 135 -3.92 11.19 23.25
CA VAL A 135 -4.16 11.40 21.82
C VAL A 135 -3.74 10.19 21.01
N SER A 136 -4.71 9.54 20.39
CA SER A 136 -4.48 8.47 19.41
C SER A 136 -4.28 9.06 18.01
N PRO A 137 -3.44 8.45 17.17
CA PRO A 137 -3.29 8.86 15.78
C PRO A 137 -4.52 8.51 14.95
N GLN A 138 -4.78 9.28 13.92
CA GLN A 138 -5.66 8.89 12.83
C GLN A 138 -4.91 7.92 11.92
N ALA A 139 -5.57 6.83 11.52
CA ALA A 139 -4.98 5.78 10.68
C ALA A 139 -5.69 5.72 9.33
N TYR A 140 -4.91 5.61 8.25
CA TYR A 140 -5.40 5.48 6.88
C TYR A 140 -4.69 4.33 6.18
N ALA A 141 -5.44 3.40 5.60
CA ALA A 141 -4.88 2.31 4.82
C ALA A 141 -4.33 2.83 3.48
N LEU A 142 -3.10 2.43 3.13
CA LEU A 142 -2.42 2.81 1.90
C LEU A 142 -2.40 1.67 0.88
N ALA A 143 -2.03 0.46 1.32
CA ALA A 143 -1.96 -0.72 0.47
C ALA A 143 -2.36 -1.96 1.27
N GLY A 144 -3.18 -2.81 0.67
CA GLY A 144 -3.65 -4.08 1.25
C GLY A 144 -2.97 -5.30 0.66
N ARG A 145 -3.49 -6.50 1.00
CA ARG A 145 -2.96 -7.81 0.58
C ARG A 145 -1.50 -8.04 1.01
N ILE A 146 -1.15 -7.58 2.23
CA ILE A 146 0.19 -7.65 2.79
C ILE A 146 0.23 -8.66 3.93
N ALA A 147 1.15 -9.61 3.84
CA ALA A 147 1.37 -10.64 4.85
C ALA A 147 2.41 -10.23 5.91
N ALA A 148 3.46 -9.46 5.50
CA ALA A 148 4.48 -9.01 6.43
C ALA A 148 5.06 -7.65 6.01
N PHE A 149 5.40 -6.85 7.02
CA PHE A 149 6.05 -5.55 6.87
C PHE A 149 7.30 -5.53 7.74
N ARG A 150 8.47 -5.36 7.12
CA ARG A 150 9.76 -5.35 7.80
C ARG A 150 10.48 -4.06 7.52
N VAL A 151 11.16 -3.52 8.52
CA VAL A 151 11.98 -2.32 8.36
C VAL A 151 13.30 -2.52 9.10
N SER A 152 14.40 -2.19 8.44
CA SER A 152 15.73 -2.18 9.06
C SER A 152 16.37 -0.82 8.88
N TYR A 153 17.21 -0.43 9.81
CA TYR A 153 17.80 0.90 9.95
C TYR A 153 19.31 0.80 9.85
N LEU A 154 19.92 1.63 9.02
CA LEU A 154 21.39 1.69 8.88
C LEU A 154 21.99 2.63 9.93
N ASP A 155 22.85 2.10 10.78
CA ASP A 155 23.57 2.88 11.78
C ASP A 155 24.76 3.66 11.18
N ALA A 156 25.43 4.47 12.01
CA ALA A 156 26.60 5.23 11.61
C ALA A 156 27.83 4.35 11.27
N ARG A 157 27.84 3.10 11.73
CA ARG A 157 28.93 2.12 11.54
C ARG A 157 28.72 1.24 10.32
N GLY A 158 27.54 1.34 9.64
CA GLY A 158 27.20 0.53 8.48
C GLY A 158 26.48 -0.77 8.80
N ASN A 159 25.98 -0.98 10.03
CA ASN A 159 25.21 -2.17 10.41
C ASN A 159 23.70 -1.93 10.20
N TRP A 160 22.99 -2.97 9.80
CA TRP A 160 21.54 -2.96 9.72
C TRP A 160 20.92 -3.46 11.03
N LEU A 161 20.06 -2.63 11.62
CA LEU A 161 19.38 -2.86 12.89
C LEU A 161 17.88 -3.01 12.65
N GLU A 162 17.23 -3.91 13.38
CA GLU A 162 15.77 -4.12 13.28
C GLU A 162 14.96 -3.18 14.19
N ARG A 163 15.62 -2.47 15.09
CA ARG A 163 15.02 -1.51 16.03
C ARG A 163 15.82 -0.22 16.03
N TRP A 164 15.15 0.89 16.30
CA TRP A 164 15.78 2.23 16.33
C TRP A 164 15.09 3.13 17.36
N PRO A 165 15.83 4.01 18.11
CA PRO A 165 17.29 4.03 18.15
C PRO A 165 17.83 2.98 19.13
N LEU A 166 19.08 2.58 18.96
CA LEU A 166 19.85 1.97 20.01
C LEU A 166 20.59 3.05 20.82
N LEU A 167 21.05 2.72 22.02
CA LEU A 167 21.77 3.67 22.88
C LEU A 167 23.04 4.18 22.18
N GLY A 168 23.16 5.50 22.10
CA GLY A 168 24.29 6.18 21.46
C GLY A 168 24.18 6.37 19.95
N GLU A 169 23.06 5.98 19.34
CA GLU A 169 22.81 6.21 17.91
C GLU A 169 22.33 7.64 17.61
N SER A 170 22.43 8.02 16.33
CA SER A 170 21.89 9.27 15.81
C SER A 170 20.37 9.35 16.02
N PRO A 171 19.80 10.55 16.15
CA PRO A 171 18.33 10.74 16.21
C PRO A 171 17.57 10.17 15.01
N VAL A 172 18.23 10.08 13.84
CA VAL A 172 17.67 9.59 12.58
C VAL A 172 18.66 8.59 11.95
N PRO A 173 18.21 7.44 11.40
CA PRO A 173 19.10 6.50 10.74
C PRO A 173 19.68 7.08 9.44
N ARG A 174 20.79 6.53 8.93
CA ARG A 174 21.40 6.96 7.65
C ARG A 174 20.61 6.49 6.44
N ALA A 175 20.04 5.31 6.54
CA ALA A 175 19.16 4.73 5.52
C ALA A 175 18.16 3.78 6.16
N VAL A 176 17.10 3.51 5.45
CA VAL A 176 16.06 2.55 5.86
C VAL A 176 15.88 1.53 4.73
N ARG A 177 15.79 0.27 5.09
CA ARG A 177 15.44 -0.82 4.19
C ARG A 177 14.04 -1.29 4.55
N VAL A 178 13.13 -1.16 3.61
CA VAL A 178 11.72 -1.53 3.74
C VAL A 178 11.46 -2.80 2.94
N GLY A 179 11.02 -3.86 3.61
CA GLY A 179 10.61 -5.13 3.02
C GLY A 179 9.12 -5.37 3.22
N ILE A 180 8.43 -5.73 2.16
CA ILE A 180 7.01 -6.09 2.16
C ILE A 180 6.88 -7.49 1.58
N THR A 181 6.17 -8.37 2.29
CA THR A 181 5.73 -9.66 1.75
C THR A 181 4.25 -9.58 1.45
N LEU A 182 3.87 -9.85 0.20
CA LEU A 182 2.47 -9.87 -0.23
C LEU A 182 1.78 -11.15 0.25
N ALA A 183 0.45 -11.16 0.26
CA ALA A 183 -0.34 -12.34 0.62
C ALA A 183 -0.10 -13.54 -0.31
N GLY A 184 0.34 -13.30 -1.55
CA GLY A 184 0.78 -14.32 -2.51
C GLY A 184 2.16 -14.90 -2.24
N GLY A 185 2.95 -14.29 -1.32
CA GLY A 185 4.31 -14.72 -0.96
C GLY A 185 5.41 -13.94 -1.67
N GLU A 186 5.09 -13.07 -2.63
CA GLU A 186 6.05 -12.22 -3.32
C GLU A 186 6.68 -11.24 -2.33
N GLN A 187 7.98 -11.00 -2.49
CA GLN A 187 8.74 -10.09 -1.64
C GLN A 187 9.24 -8.89 -2.43
N ILE A 188 9.02 -7.71 -1.89
CA ILE A 188 9.47 -6.44 -2.47
C ILE A 188 10.32 -5.75 -1.42
N GLU A 189 11.53 -5.32 -1.82
CA GLU A 189 12.43 -4.59 -0.96
C GLU A 189 12.85 -3.27 -1.61
N ARG A 190 12.90 -2.19 -0.81
CA ARG A 190 13.38 -0.87 -1.23
C ARG A 190 14.33 -0.31 -0.18
N TRP A 191 15.37 0.34 -0.66
CA TRP A 191 16.38 1.02 0.17
C TRP A 191 16.23 2.52 0.00
N LEU A 192 16.03 3.21 1.11
CA LEU A 192 15.75 4.64 1.16
C LEU A 192 16.89 5.32 1.93
N ALA A 193 17.70 6.10 1.22
CA ALA A 193 18.72 6.92 1.87
C ALA A 193 18.07 8.14 2.53
N LEU A 194 18.45 8.42 3.77
CA LEU A 194 18.07 9.61 4.51
C LEU A 194 19.21 10.63 4.47
N ARG A 195 18.87 11.91 4.56
CA ARG A 195 19.86 13.02 4.50
C ARG A 195 20.54 13.23 5.84
#